data_79a530b63373440b0b630ed2a826f166
#
_entry.id   79a530b63373440b0b630ed2a826f166
#
_cell.length_a   1.000
_cell.length_b   1.000
_cell.length_c   1.000
_cell.angle_alpha   90.00
_cell.angle_beta   90.00
_cell.angle_gamma   90.00
#
_symmetry.space_group_name_H-M   'P 1'
#
loop_
_entity.id
_entity.type
_entity.pdbx_description
1 polymer ?
#
loop_
_entity_poly.entity_id
_entity_poly.type
_entity_poly.pdbx_seq_one_letter_code
_entity_poly.pdbx_strand_id
1 'polypeptide(L)'
;MTTVSPIDRKRPLMSWLGCVALSLFWILPAAAQQADPLEQQLKELKQEYETTTQALQLRMATLEQQIESQKAAAEKTKEATVSTADLAAERAAKAMLRNSDQVGAKFQGDLPSEPTYDLLREADETITKLKQQVGTFEFHGYFRSGYGLNSAGGQQVAFEAPGADAKYRLGNETETYGELIFVNNWVNPEQSSNEAWMKTEIMIEANTTNSANSASFPNGVGNDQFRLREAFVQAGNVLGWQPHAEFWAGERYYRRQHIDIIDFYPLDLSGYGGGVEDVNVGIGKMAVAFLNAARPDIATQNGNLAKSNIDVRLYDLKGPAGLWAAWFDYATSKGGTTSTGTVVPTTNGYAFGMRHQRLEWHGGYHTFSIQYGTGAASNFSNPGNGVTIANPSPFINRSAQFLVTEQLVLQPNDWFGIMPIFLYQRTKDGNPQDGWNQWASFGARPVVFFTKHISLAFEAGFDHTESGTNQYDGWLRKFTLAPQIGAGRKFFSRPVLRVFVTYANWSDGFRGFVGGTPYLNRTNGLTYGVQTETWW
;
A
#
# COMPACT_ATOMS: atom_id res chain seq x y z
N MET A 1 17.31 60.11 -17.86
CA MET A 1 16.38 61.17 -17.48
C MET A 1 15.47 60.62 -16.40
N THR A 2 15.64 61.21 -15.24
CA THR A 2 14.80 61.36 -14.05
C THR A 2 14.35 60.07 -13.36
N THR A 3 15.09 59.64 -12.36
CA THR A 3 15.07 59.99 -10.90
C THR A 3 13.64 60.04 -10.33
N VAL A 4 13.32 59.27 -9.34
CA VAL A 4 13.46 59.55 -7.91
C VAL A 4 13.10 58.32 -7.06
N SER A 5 13.91 58.08 -6.07
CA SER A 5 13.89 57.19 -4.94
C SER A 5 13.09 57.81 -3.74
N PRO A 6 13.18 57.28 -2.52
CA PRO A 6 12.27 56.36 -1.81
C PRO A 6 11.66 57.02 -0.55
N ILE A 7 10.75 56.37 0.17
CA ILE A 7 10.51 56.71 1.57
C ILE A 7 10.18 55.45 2.39
N ASP A 8 11.05 55.25 3.32
CA ASP A 8 11.05 54.41 4.52
C ASP A 8 10.06 54.97 5.58
N ARG A 9 9.38 54.10 6.35
CA ARG A 9 9.07 54.33 7.79
C ARG A 9 8.34 53.14 8.47
N LYS A 10 9.12 52.44 9.24
CA LYS A 10 8.95 52.06 10.69
C LYS A 10 7.53 51.86 11.26
N ARG A 11 7.42 50.74 11.98
CA ARG A 11 6.47 50.36 13.03
C ARG A 11 6.29 51.45 14.13
N PRO A 12 5.22 51.36 14.99
CA PRO A 12 5.23 50.41 16.09
C PRO A 12 3.87 49.83 16.55
N LEU A 13 3.99 48.80 17.42
CA LEU A 13 2.98 48.28 18.35
C LEU A 13 2.37 49.37 19.18
N MET A 14 1.06 49.25 19.50
CA MET A 14 0.54 49.77 20.78
C MET A 14 -0.72 49.05 21.24
N SER A 15 -0.61 48.54 22.41
CA SER A 15 -1.59 48.00 23.34
C SER A 15 -2.77 48.94 23.63
N TRP A 16 -3.93 48.38 23.83
CA TRP A 16 -5.04 49.12 24.48
C TRP A 16 -5.39 48.44 25.80
N LEU A 17 -4.97 49.16 26.83
CA LEU A 17 -5.46 49.03 28.19
C LEU A 17 -5.96 50.43 28.61
N GLY A 18 -7.16 50.46 29.21
CA GLY A 18 -7.49 51.40 30.24
C GLY A 18 -8.09 52.73 29.82
N CYS A 19 -9.24 53.01 30.30
CA CYS A 19 -9.40 53.99 31.40
C CYS A 19 -10.89 54.40 31.54
N VAL A 20 -11.41 54.01 32.67
CA VAL A 20 -12.55 54.72 33.32
C VAL A 20 -11.94 55.73 34.25
N ALA A 21 -12.29 56.99 34.15
CA ALA A 21 -12.16 57.94 35.26
C ALA A 21 -13.07 59.17 35.11
N LEU A 22 -13.85 59.34 36.11
CA LEU A 22 -14.24 60.58 36.80
C LEU A 22 -15.03 61.68 36.07
N SER A 23 -16.20 61.90 36.58
CA SER A 23 -16.69 63.24 36.85
C SER A 23 -17.36 63.33 38.26
N LEU A 24 -16.78 64.12 39.09
CA LEU A 24 -17.13 64.51 40.45
C LEU A 24 -17.80 65.84 40.40
N PHE A 25 -18.75 66.03 41.30
CA PHE A 25 -18.97 67.19 42.19
C PHE A 25 -20.42 67.73 42.28
N TRP A 26 -20.82 67.80 43.56
CA TRP A 26 -21.65 68.73 44.34
C TRP A 26 -23.01 68.18 44.65
N ILE A 27 -23.55 68.13 45.88
CA ILE A 27 -23.54 68.94 47.10
C ILE A 27 -24.09 68.08 48.25
N LEU A 28 -23.55 68.28 49.44
CA LEU A 28 -24.06 67.89 50.74
C LEU A 28 -25.17 68.92 51.19
N PRO A 29 -26.00 68.71 52.28
CA PRO A 29 -25.82 67.80 53.40
C PRO A 29 -27.09 67.18 53.99
N ALA A 30 -26.93 66.40 55.05
CA ALA A 30 -27.78 66.06 56.15
C ALA A 30 -28.82 64.94 56.01
N ALA A 31 -28.51 63.85 56.65
CA ALA A 31 -29.24 63.39 57.83
C ALA A 31 -28.68 62.07 58.33
N ALA A 32 -28.19 62.07 59.54
CA ALA A 32 -27.92 60.89 60.30
C ALA A 32 -29.23 60.07 60.48
N GLN A 33 -29.11 58.76 60.13
CA GLN A 33 -29.95 57.63 60.51
C GLN A 33 -30.24 56.73 59.28
N GLN A 34 -29.21 55.88 58.89
CA GLN A 34 -29.42 54.67 58.13
C GLN A 34 -28.08 53.87 58.09
N ALA A 35 -27.49 53.51 59.25
CA ALA A 35 -26.37 52.59 59.33
C ALA A 35 -26.86 51.12 59.29
N ASP A 36 -28.06 50.82 59.66
CA ASP A 36 -28.62 49.47 59.78
C ASP A 36 -28.88 48.73 58.46
N PRO A 37 -29.35 49.30 57.37
CA PRO A 37 -29.60 48.53 56.13
C PRO A 37 -28.32 48.24 55.33
N LEU A 38 -27.27 49.08 55.46
CA LEU A 38 -26.05 48.89 54.73
C LEU A 38 -25.15 47.78 55.35
N GLU A 39 -25.13 47.71 56.68
CA GLU A 39 -24.49 46.65 57.42
C GLU A 39 -25.15 45.30 57.16
N GLN A 40 -26.47 45.27 57.05
CA GLN A 40 -27.26 44.10 56.77
C GLN A 40 -27.03 43.62 55.33
N GLN A 41 -26.99 44.50 54.35
CA GLN A 41 -26.65 44.21 52.96
C GLN A 41 -25.20 43.72 52.81
N LEU A 42 -24.28 44.34 53.55
CA LEU A 42 -22.88 43.88 53.55
C LEU A 42 -22.73 42.45 54.13
N LYS A 43 -23.49 42.15 55.16
CA LYS A 43 -23.52 40.84 55.79
C LYS A 43 -24.14 39.75 54.88
N GLU A 44 -25.25 40.08 54.19
CA GLU A 44 -25.88 39.24 53.19
C GLU A 44 -24.93 38.97 51.99
N LEU A 45 -24.28 40.02 51.47
CA LEU A 45 -23.32 39.91 50.36
C LEU A 45 -22.09 39.06 50.76
N LYS A 46 -21.62 39.21 51.99
CA LYS A 46 -20.52 38.41 52.50
C LYS A 46 -20.91 36.93 52.65
N GLN A 47 -22.12 36.68 53.11
CA GLN A 47 -22.67 35.33 53.25
C GLN A 47 -22.92 34.69 51.89
N GLU A 48 -23.41 35.42 50.90
CA GLU A 48 -23.57 35.00 49.53
C GLU A 48 -22.23 34.71 48.85
N TYR A 49 -21.20 35.56 49.08
CA TYR A 49 -19.84 35.34 48.59
C TYR A 49 -19.20 34.09 49.20
N GLU A 50 -19.34 33.88 50.51
CA GLU A 50 -18.83 32.69 51.21
C GLU A 50 -19.52 31.42 50.69
N THR A 51 -20.84 31.45 50.49
CA THR A 51 -21.64 30.33 49.97
C THR A 51 -21.26 30.02 48.53
N THR A 52 -21.08 31.03 47.68
CA THR A 52 -20.67 30.88 46.28
C THR A 52 -19.25 30.37 46.19
N THR A 53 -18.34 30.83 47.04
CA THR A 53 -16.94 30.37 47.10
C THR A 53 -16.87 28.92 47.53
N GLN A 54 -17.64 28.48 48.52
CA GLN A 54 -17.74 27.08 48.94
C GLN A 54 -18.32 26.18 47.84
N ALA A 55 -19.37 26.66 47.14
CA ALA A 55 -19.97 25.94 46.02
C ALA A 55 -18.96 25.77 44.84
N LEU A 56 -18.16 26.80 44.54
CA LEU A 56 -17.10 26.75 43.54
C LEU A 56 -15.98 25.78 43.94
N GLN A 57 -15.56 25.79 45.21
CA GLN A 57 -14.56 24.87 45.73
C GLN A 57 -15.01 23.40 45.64
N LEU A 58 -16.25 23.11 46.00
CA LEU A 58 -16.88 21.80 45.85
C LEU A 58 -16.94 21.36 44.38
N ARG A 59 -17.26 22.27 43.50
CA ARG A 59 -17.33 21.99 42.07
C ARG A 59 -15.96 21.76 41.47
N MET A 60 -14.93 22.51 41.90
CA MET A 60 -13.53 22.27 41.52
C MET A 60 -13.04 20.88 41.99
N ALA A 61 -13.29 20.52 43.25
CA ALA A 61 -12.90 19.21 43.75
C ALA A 61 -13.60 18.06 43.02
N THR A 62 -14.88 18.26 42.65
CA THR A 62 -15.62 17.28 41.83
C THR A 62 -15.06 17.16 40.41
N LEU A 63 -14.68 18.27 39.78
CA LEU A 63 -14.09 18.29 38.46
C LEU A 63 -12.66 17.66 38.48
N GLU A 64 -11.88 17.93 39.50
CA GLU A 64 -10.56 17.32 39.70
C GLU A 64 -10.69 15.79 39.84
N GLN A 65 -11.64 15.33 40.62
CA GLN A 65 -11.93 13.90 40.76
C GLN A 65 -12.42 13.26 39.45
N GLN A 66 -13.23 13.97 38.66
CA GLN A 66 -13.66 13.52 37.34
C GLN A 66 -12.49 13.47 36.36
N ILE A 67 -11.60 14.44 36.35
CA ILE A 67 -10.40 14.47 35.50
C ILE A 67 -9.46 13.30 35.88
N GLU A 68 -9.28 13.03 37.16
CA GLU A 68 -8.44 11.93 37.63
C GLU A 68 -9.02 10.56 37.28
N SER A 69 -10.34 10.41 37.42
CA SER A 69 -11.03 9.18 37.00
C SER A 69 -11.00 8.98 35.48
N GLN A 70 -11.13 10.05 34.70
CA GLN A 70 -10.99 10.00 33.23
C GLN A 70 -9.56 9.68 32.80
N LYS A 71 -8.55 10.25 33.46
CA LYS A 71 -7.14 9.92 33.21
C LYS A 71 -6.84 8.44 33.51
N ALA A 72 -7.31 7.93 34.66
CA ALA A 72 -7.12 6.54 35.03
C ALA A 72 -7.87 5.58 34.08
N ALA A 73 -9.06 5.97 33.58
CA ALA A 73 -9.80 5.22 32.58
C ALA A 73 -9.09 5.25 31.21
N ALA A 74 -8.56 6.42 30.81
CA ALA A 74 -7.81 6.57 29.57
C ALA A 74 -6.49 5.78 29.59
N GLU A 75 -5.82 5.72 30.74
CA GLU A 75 -4.58 4.95 30.89
C GLU A 75 -4.84 3.43 30.85
N LYS A 76 -5.88 2.96 31.52
CA LYS A 76 -6.36 1.56 31.43
C LYS A 76 -6.79 1.18 30.01
N THR A 77 -7.46 2.09 29.31
CA THR A 77 -7.86 1.89 27.91
C THR A 77 -6.64 1.86 27.00
N LYS A 78 -5.63 2.69 27.26
CA LYS A 78 -4.36 2.72 26.52
C LYS A 78 -3.55 1.44 26.72
N GLU A 79 -3.45 0.94 27.96
CA GLU A 79 -2.78 -0.35 28.24
C GLU A 79 -3.54 -1.53 27.63
N ALA A 80 -4.86 -1.55 27.71
CA ALA A 80 -5.69 -2.57 27.06
C ALA A 80 -5.60 -2.52 25.53
N THR A 81 -5.55 -1.31 24.94
CA THR A 81 -5.42 -1.12 23.49
C THR A 81 -4.04 -1.55 22.99
N VAL A 82 -2.96 -1.27 23.73
CA VAL A 82 -1.60 -1.73 23.38
C VAL A 82 -1.50 -3.25 23.46
N SER A 83 -2.03 -3.87 24.51
CA SER A 83 -2.05 -5.33 24.65
C SER A 83 -2.93 -6.01 23.58
N THR A 84 -4.06 -5.41 23.26
CA THR A 84 -4.97 -5.92 22.22
C THR A 84 -4.35 -5.72 20.83
N ALA A 85 -3.67 -4.61 20.60
CA ALA A 85 -2.97 -4.32 19.36
C ALA A 85 -1.79 -5.28 19.11
N ASP A 86 -1.04 -5.65 20.14
CA ASP A 86 0.06 -6.63 20.03
C ASP A 86 -0.46 -8.05 19.76
N LEU A 87 -1.53 -8.47 20.43
CA LEU A 87 -2.19 -9.75 20.18
C LEU A 87 -2.86 -9.82 18.80
N ALA A 88 -3.42 -8.71 18.36
CA ALA A 88 -4.02 -8.60 17.04
C ALA A 88 -2.95 -8.57 15.94
N ALA A 89 -1.80 -7.91 16.16
CA ALA A 89 -0.66 -7.97 15.24
C ALA A 89 -0.12 -9.40 15.08
N GLU A 90 -0.06 -10.16 16.15
CA GLU A 90 0.36 -11.57 16.11
C GLU A 90 -0.64 -12.47 15.38
N ARG A 91 -1.95 -12.27 15.62
CA ARG A 91 -3.01 -13.02 14.94
C ARG A 91 -3.15 -12.60 13.48
N ALA A 92 -2.98 -11.33 13.16
CA ALA A 92 -2.98 -10.81 11.81
C ALA A 92 -1.76 -11.32 11.02
N ALA A 93 -0.58 -11.34 11.60
CA ALA A 93 0.57 -12.02 11.02
C ALA A 93 0.27 -13.50 10.71
N LYS A 94 -0.44 -14.20 11.61
CA LYS A 94 -0.88 -15.59 11.41
C LYS A 94 -1.94 -15.73 10.31
N ALA A 95 -2.89 -14.82 10.23
CA ALA A 95 -3.94 -14.81 9.21
C ALA A 95 -3.40 -14.48 7.82
N MET A 96 -2.51 -13.51 7.71
CA MET A 96 -1.83 -13.15 6.45
C MET A 96 -1.10 -14.31 5.84
N LEU A 97 -0.39 -15.00 6.66
CA LEU A 97 0.41 -16.12 6.26
C LEU A 97 -0.46 -17.33 5.84
N ARG A 98 -1.69 -17.42 6.32
CA ARG A 98 -2.68 -18.40 5.85
C ARG A 98 -3.33 -18.00 4.53
N ASN A 99 -3.48 -16.71 4.27
CA ASN A 99 -4.20 -16.17 3.12
C ASN A 99 -3.31 -15.30 2.22
N SER A 100 -2.02 -15.61 2.13
CA SER A 100 -1.04 -14.82 1.39
C SER A 100 -1.40 -14.63 -0.09
N ASP A 101 -2.16 -15.54 -0.68
CA ASP A 101 -2.72 -15.39 -2.03
C ASP A 101 -3.76 -14.28 -2.11
N GLN A 102 -4.47 -14.01 -1.02
CA GLN A 102 -5.48 -12.95 -0.95
C GLN A 102 -4.87 -11.61 -0.55
N VAL A 103 -3.79 -11.64 0.21
CA VAL A 103 -3.12 -10.42 0.70
C VAL A 103 -2.59 -9.59 -0.45
N GLY A 104 -1.91 -10.21 -1.41
CA GLY A 104 -1.49 -9.52 -2.63
C GLY A 104 -2.63 -9.07 -3.53
N ALA A 105 -3.87 -9.52 -3.29
CA ALA A 105 -5.01 -9.14 -4.08
C ALA A 105 -5.70 -7.85 -3.63
N LYS A 106 -5.48 -7.41 -2.40
CA LYS A 106 -6.15 -6.21 -1.86
C LYS A 106 -5.36 -4.93 -2.05
N PHE A 107 -4.04 -5.03 -2.02
CA PHE A 107 -3.17 -3.88 -2.14
C PHE A 107 -2.05 -4.15 -3.10
N GLN A 108 -1.73 -3.21 -3.93
CA GLN A 108 -0.53 -3.27 -4.73
C GLN A 108 0.67 -3.00 -3.82
N GLY A 109 1.43 -4.02 -3.53
CA GLY A 109 2.57 -3.90 -2.65
C GLY A 109 2.32 -4.18 -1.17
N ASP A 110 1.20 -4.76 -0.82
CA ASP A 110 0.67 -4.67 0.51
C ASP A 110 0.44 -5.90 1.31
N LEU A 111 1.30 -6.86 1.23
CA LEU A 111 1.41 -7.81 2.34
C LEU A 111 1.46 -7.12 3.72
N PRO A 112 2.16 -6.00 3.86
CA PRO A 112 2.33 -5.37 5.17
C PRO A 112 1.17 -4.54 5.66
N SER A 113 0.28 -4.10 4.82
CA SER A 113 -0.89 -3.36 5.26
C SER A 113 -1.98 -4.27 5.79
N GLU A 114 -2.02 -5.51 5.35
CA GLU A 114 -2.99 -6.47 5.84
C GLU A 114 -2.95 -6.70 7.37
N PRO A 115 -1.79 -6.79 8.05
CA PRO A 115 -1.80 -6.84 9.51
C PRO A 115 -2.35 -5.57 10.15
N THR A 116 -2.10 -4.43 9.56
CA THR A 116 -2.65 -3.17 10.05
C THR A 116 -4.15 -3.09 9.79
N TYR A 117 -4.59 -3.64 8.67
CA TYR A 117 -5.98 -3.78 8.29
C TYR A 117 -6.72 -4.78 9.19
N ASP A 118 -6.15 -5.95 9.41
CA ASP A 118 -6.72 -6.96 10.30
C ASP A 118 -6.61 -6.55 11.77
N LEU A 119 -5.60 -5.77 12.15
CA LEU A 119 -5.52 -5.09 13.45
C LEU A 119 -6.65 -4.08 13.66
N LEU A 120 -6.95 -3.30 12.62
CA LEU A 120 -8.11 -2.41 12.64
C LEU A 120 -9.42 -3.22 12.64
N ARG A 121 -9.45 -4.34 11.97
CA ARG A 121 -10.61 -5.23 11.89
C ARG A 121 -10.86 -6.00 13.21
N GLU A 122 -9.82 -6.44 13.91
CA GLU A 122 -9.93 -7.07 15.25
C GLU A 122 -10.05 -6.04 16.38
N ALA A 123 -9.43 -4.86 16.26
CA ALA A 123 -9.78 -3.71 17.10
C ALA A 123 -11.24 -3.31 16.85
N ASP A 124 -11.74 -3.54 15.64
CA ASP A 124 -13.14 -3.38 15.30
C ASP A 124 -14.07 -4.42 15.92
N GLU A 125 -13.62 -5.58 16.35
CA GLU A 125 -14.47 -6.42 17.25
C GLU A 125 -14.74 -5.72 18.58
N THR A 126 -13.82 -4.92 19.05
CA THR A 126 -13.99 -4.06 20.25
C THR A 126 -14.66 -2.72 19.89
N ILE A 127 -14.43 -2.19 18.70
CA ILE A 127 -15.08 -1.03 18.09
C ILE A 127 -16.41 -1.44 17.42
N THR A 128 -16.66 -2.71 17.11
CA THR A 128 -17.91 -3.19 16.49
C THR A 128 -19.11 -2.95 17.39
N LYS A 129 -18.95 -2.92 18.72
CA LYS A 129 -19.99 -2.39 19.62
C LYS A 129 -20.22 -0.88 19.43
N LEU A 130 -19.25 -0.14 18.96
CA LEU A 130 -19.39 1.26 18.54
C LEU A 130 -19.76 1.37 17.05
N LYS A 131 -19.39 0.42 16.20
CA LYS A 131 -19.75 0.36 14.76
C LYS A 131 -21.21 -0.03 14.49
N GLN A 132 -21.88 -0.69 15.38
CA GLN A 132 -23.35 -0.83 15.30
C GLN A 132 -24.06 0.53 15.20
N GLN A 133 -23.36 1.62 15.44
CA GLN A 133 -23.85 3.00 15.28
C GLN A 133 -23.27 3.74 14.06
N VAL A 134 -22.24 3.27 13.37
CA VAL A 134 -21.49 4.05 12.35
C VAL A 134 -21.49 3.42 10.94
N GLY A 135 -22.24 2.37 10.74
CA GLY A 135 -22.49 1.88 9.37
C GLY A 135 -21.53 0.80 8.89
N THR A 136 -21.88 0.29 7.74
CA THR A 136 -21.32 -0.86 7.03
C THR A 136 -20.19 -0.49 6.08
N PHE A 137 -19.67 0.74 6.17
CA PHE A 137 -18.69 1.30 5.25
C PHE A 137 -17.29 1.29 5.84
N GLU A 138 -16.32 0.78 5.08
CA GLU A 138 -14.90 0.79 5.42
C GLU A 138 -14.13 1.58 4.37
N PHE A 139 -13.11 2.30 4.81
CA PHE A 139 -12.22 3.06 3.94
C PHE A 139 -10.77 2.72 4.26
N HIS A 140 -10.06 2.22 3.25
CA HIS A 140 -8.66 1.85 3.34
C HIS A 140 -7.88 2.48 2.20
N GLY A 141 -6.57 2.41 2.29
CA GLY A 141 -5.76 2.92 1.22
C GLY A 141 -4.27 2.70 1.40
N TYR A 142 -3.59 2.99 0.33
CA TYR A 142 -2.16 3.02 0.19
C TYR A 142 -1.75 4.30 -0.52
N PHE A 143 -0.66 4.92 -0.13
CA PHE A 143 0.03 5.83 -1.02
C PHE A 143 1.54 5.86 -0.77
N ARG A 144 2.28 6.16 -1.84
CA ARG A 144 3.67 6.58 -1.81
C ARG A 144 3.82 7.88 -2.59
N SER A 145 4.68 8.76 -2.07
CA SER A 145 4.99 10.03 -2.72
C SER A 145 6.39 10.48 -2.33
N GLY A 146 7.01 11.28 -3.16
CA GLY A 146 8.30 11.83 -2.86
C GLY A 146 8.85 12.69 -3.98
N TYR A 147 9.99 13.29 -3.73
CA TYR A 147 10.72 14.06 -4.72
C TYR A 147 12.22 13.91 -4.51
N GLY A 148 12.94 13.74 -5.60
CA GLY A 148 14.38 13.64 -5.57
C GLY A 148 15.03 14.36 -6.75
N LEU A 149 16.33 14.50 -6.63
CA LEU A 149 17.22 15.07 -7.64
C LEU A 149 18.24 14.02 -8.07
N ASN A 150 18.70 14.12 -9.31
CA ASN A 150 19.83 13.38 -9.81
C ASN A 150 21.11 14.23 -9.71
N SER A 151 22.26 13.59 -9.75
CA SER A 151 23.57 14.27 -9.66
C SER A 151 23.93 15.17 -10.85
N ALA A 152 23.14 15.17 -11.88
CA ALA A 152 23.28 16.11 -13.01
C ALA A 152 22.45 17.38 -12.83
N GLY A 153 21.74 17.53 -11.69
CA GLY A 153 20.96 18.72 -11.33
C GLY A 153 19.50 18.70 -11.82
N GLY A 154 19.05 17.59 -12.40
CA GLY A 154 17.66 17.40 -12.81
C GLY A 154 16.86 16.58 -11.79
N GLN A 155 15.60 16.34 -12.14
CA GLN A 155 14.71 15.47 -11.35
C GLN A 155 15.29 14.06 -11.22
N GLN A 156 14.95 13.38 -10.12
CA GLN A 156 15.25 11.97 -9.90
C GLN A 156 14.82 11.12 -11.10
N VAL A 157 15.65 10.16 -11.43
CA VAL A 157 15.35 9.09 -12.39
C VAL A 157 15.46 7.73 -11.69
N ALA A 158 14.70 6.77 -12.13
CA ALA A 158 14.79 5.41 -11.62
C ALA A 158 16.01 4.69 -12.23
N PHE A 159 16.67 3.86 -11.41
CA PHE A 159 17.66 2.91 -11.87
C PHE A 159 17.02 1.52 -11.96
N GLU A 160 16.87 1.04 -13.18
CA GLU A 160 16.25 -0.23 -13.53
C GLU A 160 17.09 -0.91 -14.63
N ALA A 161 17.33 -2.22 -14.51
CA ALA A 161 18.05 -2.95 -15.55
C ALA A 161 17.16 -3.13 -16.78
N PRO A 162 17.68 -2.95 -18.00
CA PRO A 162 16.89 -3.16 -19.20
C PRO A 162 16.39 -4.60 -19.26
N GLY A 163 15.09 -4.79 -19.50
CA GLY A 163 14.46 -6.12 -19.55
C GLY A 163 14.19 -6.77 -18.19
N ALA A 164 14.46 -6.09 -17.08
CA ALA A 164 13.88 -6.43 -15.79
C ALA A 164 12.41 -5.97 -15.74
N ASP A 165 11.55 -6.78 -15.12
CA ASP A 165 10.13 -6.44 -14.96
C ASP A 165 9.86 -5.66 -13.66
N ALA A 166 10.90 -5.35 -12.89
CA ALA A 166 10.82 -4.59 -11.65
C ALA A 166 12.19 -4.02 -11.24
N LYS A 167 12.18 -3.13 -10.26
CA LYS A 167 13.37 -2.46 -9.71
C LYS A 167 13.36 -2.45 -8.19
N TYR A 168 14.53 -2.44 -7.57
CA TYR A 168 14.64 -2.16 -6.13
C TYR A 168 14.13 -0.76 -5.83
N ARG A 169 13.12 -0.66 -4.98
CA ARG A 169 12.26 0.53 -4.89
C ARG A 169 12.68 1.58 -3.84
N LEU A 170 13.47 1.24 -2.84
CA LEU A 170 13.89 2.21 -1.82
C LEU A 170 14.68 3.36 -2.46
N GLY A 171 14.18 4.60 -2.32
CA GLY A 171 14.78 5.78 -2.95
C GLY A 171 14.87 5.73 -4.48
N ASN A 172 13.99 4.97 -5.14
CA ASN A 172 14.01 4.73 -6.59
C ASN A 172 12.64 4.88 -7.24
N GLU A 173 11.64 5.35 -6.47
CA GLU A 173 10.32 5.69 -6.97
C GLU A 173 10.30 7.14 -7.47
N THR A 174 9.74 7.36 -8.64
CA THR A 174 9.74 8.67 -9.33
C THR A 174 8.34 9.20 -9.56
N GLU A 175 7.34 8.51 -9.06
CA GLU A 175 5.93 8.87 -9.14
C GLU A 175 5.30 9.02 -7.74
N THR A 176 4.19 9.73 -7.68
CA THR A 176 3.21 9.62 -6.61
C THR A 176 2.16 8.61 -7.04
N TYR A 177 1.98 7.60 -6.22
CA TYR A 177 1.03 6.52 -6.47
C TYR A 177 0.15 6.33 -5.23
N GLY A 178 -1.13 6.12 -5.44
CA GLY A 178 -2.08 5.86 -4.36
C GLY A 178 -3.23 4.98 -4.79
N GLU A 179 -3.80 4.26 -3.83
CA GLU A 179 -5.00 3.44 -3.95
C GLU A 179 -5.97 3.84 -2.85
N LEU A 180 -7.21 4.12 -3.22
CA LEU A 180 -8.32 4.41 -2.32
C LEU A 180 -9.32 3.27 -2.43
N ILE A 181 -9.54 2.56 -1.32
CA ILE A 181 -10.34 1.35 -1.27
C ILE A 181 -11.59 1.63 -0.44
N PHE A 182 -12.74 1.43 -1.05
CA PHE A 182 -14.06 1.63 -0.47
C PHE A 182 -14.76 0.29 -0.38
N VAL A 183 -15.05 -0.16 0.83
CA VAL A 183 -15.79 -1.41 1.08
C VAL A 183 -17.15 -1.07 1.68
N ASN A 184 -18.22 -1.62 1.13
CA ASN A 184 -19.53 -1.53 1.74
C ASN A 184 -20.09 -2.94 2.00
N ASN A 185 -20.36 -3.23 3.26
CA ASN A 185 -20.91 -4.50 3.72
C ASN A 185 -22.44 -4.40 3.78
N TRP A 186 -23.11 -5.00 2.79
CA TRP A 186 -24.56 -4.86 2.60
C TRP A 186 -25.39 -5.80 3.47
N VAL A 187 -24.92 -7.02 3.65
CA VAL A 187 -25.61 -8.08 4.36
C VAL A 187 -24.67 -8.65 5.39
N ASN A 188 -25.15 -8.81 6.64
CA ASN A 188 -24.38 -9.34 7.75
C ASN A 188 -22.96 -8.74 7.84
N PRO A 189 -22.86 -7.40 8.08
CA PRO A 189 -21.58 -6.69 8.04
C PRO A 189 -20.57 -7.21 9.06
N GLU A 190 -21.02 -7.84 10.14
CA GLU A 190 -20.17 -8.44 11.17
C GLU A 190 -19.66 -9.84 10.77
N GLN A 191 -20.11 -10.36 9.62
CA GLN A 191 -19.79 -11.71 9.13
C GLN A 191 -19.98 -12.78 10.23
N SER A 192 -21.05 -12.64 11.00
CA SER A 192 -21.37 -13.57 12.07
C SER A 192 -21.52 -14.98 11.52
N SER A 193 -21.09 -15.97 12.28
CA SER A 193 -20.70 -17.31 11.85
C SER A 193 -21.77 -18.17 11.18
N ASN A 194 -23.04 -17.79 11.18
CA ASN A 194 -24.14 -18.65 10.72
C ASN A 194 -25.02 -18.05 9.63
N GLU A 195 -24.72 -16.85 9.16
CA GLU A 195 -25.52 -16.15 8.16
C GLU A 195 -24.69 -15.78 6.93
N ALA A 196 -25.32 -15.81 5.76
CA ALA A 196 -24.68 -15.34 4.56
C ALA A 196 -24.33 -13.85 4.69
N TRP A 197 -23.18 -13.45 4.13
CA TRP A 197 -22.74 -12.07 4.07
C TRP A 197 -22.50 -11.64 2.62
N MET A 198 -22.58 -10.34 2.38
CA MET A 198 -22.31 -9.76 1.06
C MET A 198 -21.66 -8.38 1.19
N LYS A 199 -20.61 -8.14 0.43
CA LYS A 199 -19.93 -6.85 0.32
C LYS A 199 -19.66 -6.45 -1.12
N THR A 200 -19.47 -5.14 -1.32
CA THR A 200 -18.87 -4.57 -2.53
C THR A 200 -17.55 -3.94 -2.18
N GLU A 201 -16.60 -4.00 -3.11
CA GLU A 201 -15.33 -3.32 -2.99
C GLU A 201 -15.03 -2.55 -4.28
N ILE A 202 -14.59 -1.30 -4.12
CA ILE A 202 -14.18 -0.42 -5.22
C ILE A 202 -12.81 0.14 -4.86
N MET A 203 -11.83 -0.03 -5.75
CA MET A 203 -10.51 0.56 -5.63
C MET A 203 -10.26 1.54 -6.76
N ILE A 204 -9.85 2.75 -6.39
CA ILE A 204 -9.44 3.80 -7.33
C ILE A 204 -7.94 4.02 -7.18
N GLU A 205 -7.20 3.78 -8.26
CA GLU A 205 -5.79 4.16 -8.37
C GLU A 205 -5.66 5.63 -8.78
N ALA A 206 -4.73 6.33 -8.14
CA ALA A 206 -4.23 7.62 -8.56
C ALA A 206 -2.73 7.50 -8.82
N ASN A 207 -2.29 7.86 -10.02
CA ASN A 207 -0.88 7.84 -10.40
C ASN A 207 -0.51 9.15 -11.10
N THR A 208 0.54 9.80 -10.62
CA THR A 208 1.07 11.02 -11.25
C THR A 208 2.60 10.99 -11.24
N THR A 209 3.21 11.43 -12.32
CA THR A 209 4.66 11.62 -12.35
C THR A 209 5.03 12.84 -11.51
N ASN A 210 6.09 12.73 -10.68
CA ASN A 210 6.55 13.83 -9.83
C ASN A 210 7.13 15.02 -10.63
N SER A 211 7.08 14.96 -11.96
CA SER A 211 7.45 16.05 -12.86
C SER A 211 6.32 17.05 -13.12
N ALA A 212 5.07 16.68 -12.81
CA ALA A 212 3.93 17.54 -13.03
C ALA A 212 3.74 18.50 -11.84
N ASN A 213 3.33 19.73 -12.15
CA ASN A 213 2.83 20.63 -11.12
C ASN A 213 1.42 20.15 -10.72
N SER A 214 1.18 19.90 -9.45
CA SER A 214 -0.11 19.46 -8.91
C SER A 214 -1.28 20.39 -9.26
N ALA A 215 -1.03 21.63 -9.64
CA ALA A 215 -2.04 22.55 -10.14
C ALA A 215 -2.67 22.10 -11.49
N SER A 216 -2.09 21.15 -12.17
CA SER A 216 -2.61 20.59 -13.43
C SER A 216 -3.62 19.47 -13.24
N PHE A 217 -3.84 19.03 -12.03
CA PHE A 217 -4.79 17.99 -11.69
C PHE A 217 -6.21 18.58 -11.57
N PRO A 218 -7.25 18.15 -12.30
CA PRO A 218 -7.42 16.95 -13.15
C PRO A 218 -7.34 17.23 -14.66
N ASN A 219 -6.65 18.27 -15.12
CA ASN A 219 -6.74 18.74 -16.49
C ASN A 219 -5.93 17.95 -17.54
N GLY A 220 -5.40 16.78 -17.19
CA GLY A 220 -4.80 15.86 -18.15
C GLY A 220 -3.55 16.38 -18.87
N VAL A 221 -2.92 17.44 -18.37
CA VAL A 221 -1.63 17.92 -18.86
C VAL A 221 -0.55 17.29 -17.98
N GLY A 222 -0.18 16.09 -18.33
CA GLY A 222 0.76 15.26 -17.60
C GLY A 222 0.29 13.80 -17.66
N ASN A 223 1.07 12.89 -17.14
CA ASN A 223 0.71 11.47 -17.07
C ASN A 223 -0.16 11.15 -15.83
N ASP A 224 -0.95 12.11 -15.37
CA ASP A 224 -1.86 11.88 -14.25
C ASP A 224 -2.98 10.95 -14.68
N GLN A 225 -3.13 9.85 -13.96
CA GLN A 225 -4.10 8.82 -14.27
C GLN A 225 -4.93 8.48 -13.04
N PHE A 226 -6.24 8.46 -13.22
CA PHE A 226 -7.18 7.78 -12.33
C PHE A 226 -7.67 6.53 -13.04
N ARG A 227 -7.64 5.41 -12.33
CA ARG A 227 -8.10 4.13 -12.86
C ARG A 227 -8.97 3.44 -11.83
N LEU A 228 -10.06 2.86 -12.30
CA LEU A 228 -10.75 1.84 -11.53
C LEU A 228 -9.91 0.58 -11.59
N ARG A 229 -9.48 0.07 -10.43
CA ARG A 229 -8.64 -1.13 -10.33
C ARG A 229 -9.39 -2.33 -9.82
N GLU A 230 -10.35 -2.10 -8.96
CA GLU A 230 -11.25 -3.14 -8.49
C GLU A 230 -12.68 -2.59 -8.44
N ALA A 231 -13.61 -3.40 -8.86
CA ALA A 231 -15.04 -3.16 -8.74
C ALA A 231 -15.74 -4.51 -8.75
N PHE A 232 -15.94 -5.10 -7.58
CA PHE A 232 -16.53 -6.42 -7.47
C PHE A 232 -17.48 -6.55 -6.30
N VAL A 233 -18.33 -7.57 -6.38
CA VAL A 233 -19.20 -8.04 -5.30
C VAL A 233 -18.67 -9.38 -4.82
N GLN A 234 -18.66 -9.58 -3.51
CA GLN A 234 -18.28 -10.84 -2.87
C GLN A 234 -19.36 -11.26 -1.87
N ALA A 235 -19.63 -12.54 -1.82
CA ALA A 235 -20.58 -13.15 -0.89
C ALA A 235 -20.01 -14.43 -0.31
N GLY A 236 -20.15 -14.63 0.99
CA GLY A 236 -19.69 -15.83 1.67
C GLY A 236 -20.76 -16.43 2.56
N ASN A 237 -20.49 -17.62 3.07
CA ASN A 237 -21.41 -18.42 3.91
C ASN A 237 -22.78 -18.65 3.27
N VAL A 238 -22.83 -18.75 1.94
CA VAL A 238 -24.06 -18.96 1.16
C VAL A 238 -24.45 -20.44 1.14
N LEU A 239 -23.46 -21.33 1.23
CA LEU A 239 -23.66 -22.79 1.17
C LEU A 239 -23.42 -23.42 2.53
N GLY A 240 -24.47 -23.90 3.18
CA GLY A 240 -24.38 -24.49 4.53
C GLY A 240 -23.40 -25.68 4.66
N TRP A 241 -23.11 -26.39 3.56
CA TRP A 241 -22.14 -27.48 3.50
C TRP A 241 -20.71 -27.01 3.17
N GLN A 242 -20.55 -25.75 2.74
CA GLN A 242 -19.28 -25.06 2.50
C GLN A 242 -19.35 -23.63 3.09
N PRO A 243 -19.37 -23.46 4.42
CA PRO A 243 -19.62 -22.16 5.04
C PRO A 243 -18.50 -21.16 4.81
N HIS A 244 -17.31 -21.62 4.42
CA HIS A 244 -16.16 -20.76 4.14
C HIS A 244 -16.00 -20.42 2.64
N ALA A 245 -16.82 -21.02 1.78
CA ALA A 245 -16.76 -20.72 0.35
C ALA A 245 -17.24 -19.29 0.09
N GLU A 246 -16.47 -18.55 -0.68
CA GLU A 246 -16.71 -17.16 -1.04
C GLU A 246 -16.88 -17.06 -2.55
N PHE A 247 -17.97 -16.46 -3.00
CA PHE A 247 -18.28 -16.20 -4.40
C PHE A 247 -18.02 -14.75 -4.73
N TRP A 248 -17.45 -14.46 -5.88
CA TRP A 248 -17.21 -13.10 -6.30
C TRP A 248 -17.45 -12.92 -7.82
N ALA A 249 -17.75 -11.68 -8.21
CA ALA A 249 -17.84 -11.28 -9.61
C ALA A 249 -17.51 -9.79 -9.76
N GLY A 250 -16.80 -9.44 -10.84
CA GLY A 250 -16.39 -8.09 -11.16
C GLY A 250 -14.94 -8.00 -11.61
N GLU A 251 -14.34 -6.80 -11.54
CA GLU A 251 -12.92 -6.57 -11.76
C GLU A 251 -12.20 -6.68 -10.43
N ARG A 252 -11.15 -7.50 -10.36
CA ARG A 252 -10.46 -7.78 -9.11
C ARG A 252 -8.98 -8.07 -9.29
N TYR A 253 -8.17 -7.65 -8.31
CA TYR A 253 -6.83 -8.16 -8.08
C TYR A 253 -6.92 -9.59 -7.53
N TYR A 254 -7.03 -10.55 -8.43
CA TYR A 254 -7.32 -11.93 -8.07
C TYR A 254 -6.07 -12.65 -7.56
N ARG A 255 -5.99 -12.85 -6.22
CA ARG A 255 -5.01 -13.70 -5.53
C ARG A 255 -3.57 -13.49 -6.01
N ARG A 256 -3.15 -12.22 -6.13
CA ARG A 256 -1.79 -11.85 -6.55
C ARG A 256 -0.76 -12.30 -5.51
N GLN A 257 0.45 -12.64 -5.96
CA GLN A 257 1.64 -12.77 -5.13
C GLN A 257 2.50 -11.53 -5.31
N HIS A 258 3.19 -11.11 -4.25
CA HIS A 258 3.94 -9.88 -4.25
C HIS A 258 5.30 -10.01 -3.58
N ILE A 259 6.32 -9.32 -4.12
CA ILE A 259 7.66 -9.14 -3.52
C ILE A 259 7.88 -7.66 -3.28
N ASP A 260 7.70 -7.22 -2.04
CA ASP A 260 7.63 -5.80 -1.64
C ASP A 260 8.84 -4.95 -2.09
N ILE A 261 10.08 -5.38 -1.79
CA ILE A 261 11.26 -4.52 -2.00
C ILE A 261 11.59 -4.24 -3.47
N ILE A 262 10.98 -4.99 -4.40
CA ILE A 262 11.11 -4.75 -5.84
C ILE A 262 9.78 -4.42 -6.52
N ASP A 263 8.65 -4.39 -5.78
CA ASP A 263 7.29 -4.17 -6.31
C ASP A 263 6.96 -5.09 -7.49
N PHE A 264 7.30 -6.38 -7.34
CA PHE A 264 7.12 -7.39 -8.36
C PHE A 264 6.03 -8.39 -7.99
N TYR A 265 5.21 -8.75 -8.96
CA TYR A 265 4.12 -9.71 -8.82
C TYR A 265 4.43 -11.01 -9.54
N PRO A 266 4.99 -12.02 -8.85
CA PRO A 266 5.32 -13.31 -9.46
C PRO A 266 4.12 -14.02 -10.08
N LEU A 267 2.94 -13.83 -9.52
CA LEU A 267 1.66 -14.30 -10.05
C LEU A 267 0.64 -13.17 -9.98
N ASP A 268 0.14 -12.75 -11.12
CA ASP A 268 -0.90 -11.73 -11.24
C ASP A 268 -1.85 -12.10 -12.39
N LEU A 269 -3.02 -12.65 -12.03
CA LEU A 269 -4.12 -12.96 -12.93
C LEU A 269 -5.30 -12.02 -12.73
N SER A 270 -5.03 -10.79 -12.31
CA SER A 270 -6.04 -9.75 -12.07
C SER A 270 -6.81 -9.42 -13.35
N GLY A 271 -8.11 -9.21 -13.23
CA GLY A 271 -8.97 -8.89 -14.37
C GLY A 271 -10.46 -9.00 -14.06
N TYR A 272 -11.26 -8.96 -15.12
CA TYR A 272 -12.70 -9.06 -15.04
C TYR A 272 -13.12 -10.53 -15.03
N GLY A 273 -14.02 -10.89 -14.13
CA GLY A 273 -14.51 -12.27 -14.11
C GLY A 273 -15.36 -12.59 -12.90
N GLY A 274 -15.27 -13.84 -12.49
CA GLY A 274 -15.95 -14.34 -11.31
C GLY A 274 -15.38 -15.68 -10.90
N GLY A 275 -15.61 -16.04 -9.65
CA GLY A 275 -15.07 -17.27 -9.12
C GLY A 275 -15.62 -17.64 -7.76
N VAL A 276 -15.12 -18.76 -7.28
CA VAL A 276 -15.34 -19.26 -5.92
C VAL A 276 -13.99 -19.51 -5.26
N GLU A 277 -13.86 -19.12 -4.00
CA GLU A 277 -12.66 -19.27 -3.19
C GLU A 277 -12.98 -19.97 -1.87
N ASP A 278 -11.94 -20.38 -1.17
CA ASP A 278 -12.00 -20.98 0.17
C ASP A 278 -12.89 -22.23 0.28
N VAL A 279 -13.12 -22.92 -0.84
CA VAL A 279 -13.81 -24.19 -0.85
C VAL A 279 -12.98 -25.25 -0.13
N ASN A 280 -13.48 -25.79 0.96
CA ASN A 280 -12.77 -26.81 1.72
C ASN A 280 -12.79 -28.15 0.97
N VAL A 281 -11.62 -28.65 0.61
CA VAL A 281 -11.44 -29.94 -0.09
C VAL A 281 -10.83 -31.02 0.81
N GLY A 282 -10.83 -30.81 2.13
CA GLY A 282 -10.35 -31.76 3.13
C GLY A 282 -8.84 -31.65 3.39
N ILE A 283 -8.00 -31.66 2.36
CA ILE A 283 -6.54 -31.54 2.47
C ILE A 283 -6.08 -30.08 2.51
N GLY A 284 -6.95 -29.15 2.21
CA GLY A 284 -6.72 -27.72 2.11
C GLY A 284 -7.93 -27.02 1.52
N LYS A 285 -7.68 -25.89 0.86
CA LYS A 285 -8.69 -25.06 0.22
C LYS A 285 -8.50 -25.03 -1.31
N MET A 286 -9.58 -24.81 -2.02
CA MET A 286 -9.58 -24.65 -3.48
C MET A 286 -10.22 -23.32 -3.87
N ALA A 287 -9.66 -22.70 -4.90
CA ALA A 287 -10.29 -21.61 -5.63
C ALA A 287 -10.39 -21.95 -7.12
N VAL A 288 -11.46 -21.49 -7.76
CA VAL A 288 -11.65 -21.58 -9.21
C VAL A 288 -12.18 -20.24 -9.70
N ALA A 289 -11.55 -19.68 -10.73
CA ALA A 289 -11.96 -18.42 -11.33
C ALA A 289 -11.97 -18.50 -12.86
N PHE A 290 -12.91 -17.77 -13.45
CA PHE A 290 -12.96 -17.45 -14.86
C PHE A 290 -12.66 -15.97 -15.02
N LEU A 291 -11.57 -15.65 -15.72
CA LEU A 291 -11.03 -14.30 -15.82
C LEU A 291 -10.88 -13.91 -17.29
N ASN A 292 -11.18 -12.66 -17.61
CA ASN A 292 -11.13 -12.15 -18.97
C ASN A 292 -10.49 -10.77 -19.03
N ALA A 293 -9.82 -10.49 -20.13
CA ALA A 293 -9.42 -9.13 -20.49
C ALA A 293 -9.41 -8.97 -22.02
N ALA A 294 -9.56 -7.75 -22.47
CA ALA A 294 -9.50 -7.40 -23.88
C ALA A 294 -8.52 -6.26 -24.12
N ARG A 295 -7.98 -6.21 -25.33
CA ARG A 295 -7.18 -5.10 -25.85
C ARG A 295 -8.06 -4.31 -26.82
N PRO A 296 -8.75 -3.25 -26.36
CA PRO A 296 -9.62 -2.45 -27.21
C PRO A 296 -8.86 -1.65 -28.28
N ASP A 297 -7.57 -1.45 -28.07
CA ASP A 297 -6.63 -0.84 -29.02
C ASP A 297 -6.26 -1.77 -30.20
N ILE A 298 -6.65 -3.06 -30.14
CA ILE A 298 -6.38 -4.06 -31.18
C ILE A 298 -7.72 -4.57 -31.73
N ALA A 299 -8.11 -4.01 -32.87
CA ALA A 299 -9.31 -4.47 -33.57
C ALA A 299 -9.06 -5.81 -34.25
N THR A 300 -10.05 -6.68 -34.18
CA THR A 300 -10.09 -7.97 -34.88
C THR A 300 -11.38 -8.08 -35.70
N GLN A 301 -11.48 -9.05 -36.60
CA GLN A 301 -12.71 -9.29 -37.35
C GLN A 301 -13.92 -9.60 -36.45
N ASN A 302 -13.68 -10.04 -35.23
CA ASN A 302 -14.69 -10.44 -34.26
C ASN A 302 -14.83 -9.43 -33.08
N GLY A 303 -14.35 -8.21 -33.24
CA GLY A 303 -14.28 -7.19 -32.19
C GLY A 303 -12.86 -6.95 -31.73
N ASN A 304 -12.65 -6.80 -30.43
CA ASN A 304 -11.32 -6.57 -29.87
C ASN A 304 -10.60 -7.89 -29.57
N LEU A 305 -9.26 -7.85 -29.58
CA LEU A 305 -8.47 -8.99 -29.15
C LEU A 305 -8.74 -9.26 -27.66
N ALA A 306 -9.21 -10.44 -27.35
CA ALA A 306 -9.58 -10.86 -26.00
C ALA A 306 -8.88 -12.15 -25.61
N LYS A 307 -8.62 -12.29 -24.30
CA LYS A 307 -8.11 -13.50 -23.67
C LYS A 307 -9.02 -13.90 -22.51
N SER A 308 -9.25 -15.20 -22.39
CA SER A 308 -9.99 -15.81 -21.29
C SER A 308 -9.11 -16.83 -20.58
N ASN A 309 -9.15 -16.82 -19.26
CA ASN A 309 -8.40 -17.72 -18.39
C ASN A 309 -9.37 -18.51 -17.50
N ILE A 310 -9.05 -19.79 -17.28
CA ILE A 310 -9.62 -20.61 -16.21
C ILE A 310 -8.48 -20.92 -15.26
N ASP A 311 -8.56 -20.38 -14.06
CA ASP A 311 -7.55 -20.56 -13.00
C ASP A 311 -8.11 -21.48 -11.91
N VAL A 312 -7.30 -22.45 -11.50
CA VAL A 312 -7.60 -23.38 -10.41
C VAL A 312 -6.43 -23.38 -9.43
N ARG A 313 -6.72 -23.14 -8.16
CA ARG A 313 -5.71 -23.13 -7.10
C ARG A 313 -6.08 -24.06 -5.97
N LEU A 314 -5.06 -24.78 -5.47
CA LEU A 314 -5.11 -25.52 -4.21
C LEU A 314 -4.11 -24.86 -3.25
N TYR A 315 -4.53 -24.54 -2.04
CA TYR A 315 -3.72 -23.82 -1.08
C TYR A 315 -4.06 -24.24 0.35
N ASP A 316 -3.31 -23.70 1.31
CA ASP A 316 -3.35 -24.12 2.72
C ASP A 316 -3.09 -25.63 2.89
N LEU A 317 -2.36 -26.23 1.95
CA LEU A 317 -1.98 -27.64 2.01
C LEU A 317 -0.90 -27.79 3.09
N LYS A 318 -1.23 -28.44 4.18
CA LYS A 318 -0.27 -28.71 5.27
C LYS A 318 0.76 -29.72 4.79
N GLY A 319 2.04 -29.36 4.87
CA GLY A 319 3.14 -30.20 4.44
C GLY A 319 4.38 -30.01 5.31
N PRO A 320 5.50 -30.69 4.95
CA PRO A 320 6.76 -30.51 5.64
C PRO A 320 7.19 -29.05 5.64
N ALA A 321 7.57 -28.55 6.82
CA ALA A 321 8.12 -27.22 7.05
C ALA A 321 7.19 -26.03 6.73
N GLY A 322 5.87 -26.23 6.49
CA GLY A 322 4.97 -25.11 6.26
C GLY A 322 3.73 -25.44 5.46
N LEU A 323 3.22 -24.44 4.77
CA LEU A 323 2.07 -24.53 3.88
C LEU A 323 2.52 -24.61 2.42
N TRP A 324 1.80 -25.41 1.66
CA TRP A 324 2.00 -25.54 0.22
C TRP A 324 0.79 -25.05 -0.53
N ALA A 325 1.04 -24.52 -1.71
CA ALA A 325 0.02 -24.20 -2.69
C ALA A 325 0.46 -24.65 -4.08
N ALA A 326 -0.50 -25.00 -4.92
CA ALA A 326 -0.28 -25.28 -6.34
C ALA A 326 -1.39 -24.58 -7.14
N TRP A 327 -1.09 -24.20 -8.36
CA TRP A 327 -2.05 -23.56 -9.23
C TRP A 327 -1.85 -24.00 -10.68
N PHE A 328 -2.94 -23.94 -11.42
CA PHE A 328 -3.00 -24.24 -12.86
C PHE A 328 -3.91 -23.22 -13.53
N ASP A 329 -3.43 -22.62 -14.62
CA ASP A 329 -4.18 -21.69 -15.46
C ASP A 329 -4.20 -22.20 -16.89
N TYR A 330 -5.38 -22.21 -17.48
CA TYR A 330 -5.57 -22.46 -18.90
C TYR A 330 -6.09 -21.20 -19.55
N ALA A 331 -5.40 -20.69 -20.56
CA ALA A 331 -5.76 -19.50 -21.28
C ALA A 331 -6.05 -19.77 -22.76
N THR A 332 -7.02 -19.03 -23.31
CA THR A 332 -7.31 -19.01 -24.73
C THR A 332 -7.50 -17.60 -25.23
N SER A 333 -7.03 -17.32 -26.44
CA SER A 333 -7.19 -16.04 -27.11
C SER A 333 -7.54 -16.25 -28.58
N LYS A 334 -8.55 -15.55 -29.06
CA LYS A 334 -8.86 -15.51 -30.49
C LYS A 334 -7.84 -14.64 -31.21
N GLY A 335 -7.39 -15.10 -32.37
CA GLY A 335 -6.50 -14.35 -33.22
C GLY A 335 -7.16 -13.14 -33.87
N GLY A 336 -6.35 -12.31 -34.49
CA GLY A 336 -6.78 -11.11 -35.19
C GLY A 336 -5.63 -10.40 -35.90
N THR A 337 -5.90 -9.21 -36.40
CA THR A 337 -4.88 -8.35 -37.03
C THR A 337 -4.82 -7.03 -36.28
N THR A 338 -3.64 -6.65 -35.81
CA THR A 338 -3.43 -5.36 -35.14
C THR A 338 -3.63 -4.19 -36.10
N SER A 339 -3.79 -2.99 -35.58
CA SER A 339 -3.85 -1.75 -36.39
C SER A 339 -2.60 -1.51 -37.25
N THR A 340 -1.46 -2.12 -36.85
CA THR A 340 -0.20 -2.08 -37.60
C THR A 340 -0.07 -3.21 -38.65
N GLY A 341 -1.11 -4.04 -38.81
CA GLY A 341 -1.12 -5.12 -39.78
C GLY A 341 -0.51 -6.44 -39.29
N THR A 342 -0.08 -6.54 -38.03
CA THR A 342 0.46 -7.76 -37.47
C THR A 342 -0.65 -8.80 -37.26
N VAL A 343 -0.53 -9.96 -37.87
CA VAL A 343 -1.44 -11.08 -37.67
C VAL A 343 -1.09 -11.79 -36.38
N VAL A 344 -2.03 -11.85 -35.45
CA VAL A 344 -1.93 -12.61 -34.19
C VAL A 344 -2.75 -13.88 -34.35
N PRO A 345 -2.17 -15.06 -34.21
CA PRO A 345 -2.90 -16.32 -34.36
C PRO A 345 -3.83 -16.57 -33.16
N THR A 346 -4.90 -17.34 -33.39
CA THR A 346 -5.62 -17.96 -32.27
C THR A 346 -4.66 -18.86 -31.50
N THR A 347 -4.62 -18.70 -30.18
CA THR A 347 -3.69 -19.44 -29.34
C THR A 347 -4.36 -19.93 -28.06
N ASN A 348 -3.84 -21.05 -27.58
CA ASN A 348 -4.11 -21.57 -26.26
C ASN A 348 -2.78 -21.60 -25.48
N GLY A 349 -2.89 -21.73 -24.17
CA GLY A 349 -1.74 -21.88 -23.33
C GLY A 349 -2.11 -22.43 -21.97
N TYR A 350 -1.12 -22.85 -21.24
CA TYR A 350 -1.29 -23.24 -19.84
C TYR A 350 -0.14 -22.70 -19.03
N ALA A 351 -0.41 -22.41 -17.76
CA ALA A 351 0.59 -22.12 -16.78
C ALA A 351 0.33 -22.91 -15.51
N PHE A 352 1.38 -23.20 -14.79
CA PHE A 352 1.29 -23.88 -13.50
C PHE A 352 2.42 -23.44 -12.59
N GLY A 353 2.18 -23.55 -11.30
CA GLY A 353 3.18 -23.22 -10.31
C GLY A 353 2.92 -23.89 -8.98
N MET A 354 3.95 -23.82 -8.14
CA MET A 354 3.92 -24.25 -6.76
C MET A 354 4.48 -23.14 -5.88
N ARG A 355 3.96 -23.05 -4.65
CA ARG A 355 4.49 -22.17 -3.62
C ARG A 355 4.61 -22.93 -2.31
N HIS A 356 5.71 -22.69 -1.62
CA HIS A 356 5.91 -23.08 -0.24
C HIS A 356 6.00 -21.85 0.63
N GLN A 357 5.31 -21.86 1.77
CA GLN A 357 5.36 -20.79 2.75
C GLN A 357 5.62 -21.35 4.15
N ARG A 358 6.53 -20.72 4.83
CA ARG A 358 6.73 -20.93 6.25
C ARG A 358 6.36 -19.66 6.99
N LEU A 359 5.37 -19.82 7.84
CA LEU A 359 4.81 -18.75 8.63
C LEU A 359 5.58 -18.65 9.95
N GLU A 360 5.63 -17.46 10.55
CA GLU A 360 6.24 -17.24 11.88
C GLU A 360 7.68 -17.77 11.99
N TRP A 361 8.47 -17.49 10.96
CA TRP A 361 9.86 -17.91 10.95
C TRP A 361 10.77 -16.73 11.35
N HIS A 362 11.40 -16.85 12.53
CA HIS A 362 12.28 -15.81 13.09
C HIS A 362 11.66 -14.40 13.11
N GLY A 363 10.39 -14.30 13.52
CA GLY A 363 9.65 -13.03 13.59
C GLY A 363 9.19 -12.47 12.26
N GLY A 364 9.23 -13.29 11.21
CA GLY A 364 8.77 -12.95 9.87
C GLY A 364 8.25 -14.18 9.15
N TYR A 365 8.50 -14.28 7.85
CA TYR A 365 8.04 -15.37 7.00
C TYR A 365 9.04 -15.71 5.90
N HIS A 366 8.84 -16.86 5.28
CA HIS A 366 9.53 -17.35 4.11
C HIS A 366 8.52 -17.73 3.03
N THR A 367 8.79 -17.36 1.78
CA THR A 367 7.99 -17.76 0.63
C THR A 367 8.90 -18.11 -0.54
N PHE A 368 8.77 -19.32 -1.03
CA PHE A 368 9.39 -19.81 -2.26
C PHE A 368 8.32 -20.10 -3.30
N SER A 369 8.56 -19.75 -4.57
CA SER A 369 7.64 -20.04 -5.68
C SER A 369 8.41 -20.43 -6.93
N ILE A 370 7.86 -21.39 -7.68
CA ILE A 370 8.34 -21.82 -9.01
C ILE A 370 7.15 -21.95 -9.95
N GLN A 371 7.30 -21.44 -11.17
CA GLN A 371 6.19 -21.29 -12.11
C GLN A 371 6.68 -21.41 -13.55
N TYR A 372 5.79 -21.93 -14.42
CA TYR A 372 6.04 -22.04 -15.85
C TYR A 372 4.74 -21.84 -16.63
N GLY A 373 4.80 -21.12 -17.74
CA GLY A 373 3.66 -20.88 -18.61
C GLY A 373 4.04 -20.85 -20.09
N THR A 374 3.07 -21.16 -20.95
CA THR A 374 3.24 -21.21 -22.40
C THR A 374 2.08 -20.57 -23.14
N GLY A 375 2.31 -20.15 -24.37
CA GLY A 375 1.28 -19.65 -25.28
C GLY A 375 0.50 -18.48 -24.65
N ALA A 376 -0.82 -18.55 -24.71
CA ALA A 376 -1.70 -17.52 -24.16
C ALA A 376 -1.56 -17.35 -22.63
N ALA A 377 -1.02 -18.34 -21.89
CA ALA A 377 -0.82 -18.28 -20.45
C ALA A 377 0.63 -17.93 -20.05
N SER A 378 1.48 -17.56 -20.99
CA SER A 378 2.90 -17.31 -20.69
C SER A 378 3.15 -16.06 -19.85
N ASN A 379 2.27 -15.07 -19.86
CA ASN A 379 2.44 -13.81 -19.12
C ASN A 379 1.66 -13.82 -17.79
N PHE A 380 1.98 -14.69 -16.88
CA PHE A 380 1.33 -14.83 -15.57
C PHE A 380 1.90 -13.90 -14.48
N SER A 381 2.95 -13.14 -14.78
CA SER A 381 3.59 -12.23 -13.82
C SER A 381 3.54 -10.77 -14.30
N ASN A 382 3.94 -9.86 -13.39
CA ASN A 382 4.16 -8.45 -13.73
C ASN A 382 5.18 -8.30 -14.90
N PRO A 383 5.06 -7.28 -15.79
CA PRO A 383 4.11 -6.17 -15.75
C PRO A 383 2.80 -6.45 -16.50
N GLY A 384 2.64 -7.58 -17.09
CA GLY A 384 1.63 -7.76 -18.12
C GLY A 384 0.22 -8.01 -17.64
N ASN A 385 -0.03 -8.20 -16.35
CA ASN A 385 -1.28 -8.79 -15.90
C ASN A 385 -1.61 -10.09 -16.68
N GLY A 386 -1.61 -11.23 -16.03
CA GLY A 386 -1.75 -12.56 -16.65
C GLY A 386 -2.99 -12.73 -17.52
N VAL A 387 -4.00 -11.87 -17.37
CA VAL A 387 -5.23 -11.91 -18.16
C VAL A 387 -5.15 -11.08 -19.43
N THR A 388 -4.27 -10.10 -19.54
CA THR A 388 -4.08 -9.31 -20.76
C THR A 388 -3.07 -9.94 -21.70
N ILE A 389 -3.21 -9.69 -22.99
CA ILE A 389 -2.18 -10.03 -23.97
C ILE A 389 -1.20 -8.84 -24.03
N ALA A 390 -0.09 -8.95 -23.29
CA ALA A 390 0.87 -7.86 -23.19
C ALA A 390 1.52 -7.54 -24.54
N ASN A 391 2.02 -8.56 -25.24
CA ASN A 391 2.75 -8.44 -26.49
C ASN A 391 2.12 -9.33 -27.56
N PRO A 392 1.11 -8.85 -28.31
CA PRO A 392 0.56 -9.63 -29.42
C PRO A 392 1.63 -9.87 -30.47
N SER A 393 1.88 -11.15 -30.74
CA SER A 393 2.95 -11.59 -31.65
C SER A 393 2.41 -12.68 -32.57
N PRO A 394 2.85 -12.75 -33.84
CA PRO A 394 2.54 -13.88 -34.73
C PRO A 394 3.08 -15.21 -34.20
N PHE A 395 3.99 -15.16 -33.24
CA PHE A 395 4.63 -16.34 -32.65
C PHE A 395 4.13 -16.70 -31.26
N ILE A 396 3.05 -16.07 -30.78
CA ILE A 396 2.55 -16.22 -29.40
C ILE A 396 2.30 -17.69 -29.00
N ASN A 397 1.99 -18.56 -29.93
CA ASN A 397 1.84 -20.01 -29.69
C ASN A 397 3.12 -20.68 -29.16
N ARG A 398 4.28 -20.05 -29.34
CA ARG A 398 5.59 -20.54 -28.92
C ARG A 398 6.17 -19.72 -27.76
N SER A 399 5.44 -18.74 -27.28
CA SER A 399 5.87 -17.95 -26.12
C SER A 399 5.94 -18.83 -24.88
N ALA A 400 6.85 -18.51 -23.98
CA ALA A 400 7.01 -19.22 -22.72
C ALA A 400 7.64 -18.31 -21.67
N GLN A 401 7.30 -18.58 -20.42
CA GLN A 401 7.92 -17.95 -19.25
C GLN A 401 8.21 -19.01 -18.19
N PHE A 402 9.37 -18.88 -17.56
CA PHE A 402 9.77 -19.63 -16.37
C PHE A 402 10.19 -18.64 -15.31
N LEU A 403 9.75 -18.84 -14.07
CA LEU A 403 10.01 -17.94 -12.95
C LEU A 403 10.25 -18.74 -11.67
N VAL A 404 11.31 -18.37 -10.95
CA VAL A 404 11.58 -18.83 -9.59
C VAL A 404 11.76 -17.61 -8.70
N THR A 405 11.14 -17.61 -7.54
CA THR A 405 11.28 -16.53 -6.56
C THR A 405 11.46 -17.09 -5.16
N GLU A 406 12.23 -16.36 -4.38
CA GLU A 406 12.47 -16.59 -2.97
C GLU A 406 12.40 -15.25 -2.25
N GLN A 407 11.64 -15.17 -1.19
CA GLN A 407 11.60 -13.99 -0.33
C GLN A 407 11.50 -14.40 1.13
N LEU A 408 12.24 -13.70 1.96
CA LEU A 408 12.21 -13.87 3.40
C LEU A 408 11.99 -12.52 4.08
N VAL A 409 11.22 -12.52 5.15
CA VAL A 409 11.23 -11.44 6.12
C VAL A 409 11.71 -12.03 7.43
N LEU A 410 12.77 -11.49 7.97
CA LEU A 410 13.34 -11.91 9.24
C LEU A 410 13.38 -10.72 10.18
N GLN A 411 12.77 -10.85 11.33
CA GLN A 411 12.81 -9.85 12.39
C GLN A 411 12.94 -10.52 13.76
N PRO A 412 14.14 -11.05 14.08
CA PRO A 412 14.36 -11.85 15.28
C PRO A 412 14.22 -11.05 16.58
N ASN A 413 14.24 -9.73 16.50
CA ASN A 413 14.14 -8.81 17.63
C ASN A 413 13.59 -7.44 17.20
N ASP A 414 13.37 -6.53 18.16
CA ASP A 414 12.79 -5.21 17.91
C ASP A 414 13.77 -4.17 17.37
N TRP A 415 15.05 -4.47 17.24
CA TRP A 415 16.04 -3.51 16.75
C TRP A 415 16.56 -3.81 15.35
N PHE A 416 16.23 -4.98 14.77
CA PHE A 416 16.69 -5.38 13.45
C PHE A 416 15.65 -6.17 12.69
N GLY A 417 15.42 -5.80 11.44
CA GLY A 417 14.65 -6.54 10.46
C GLY A 417 15.37 -6.57 9.12
N ILE A 418 15.15 -7.59 8.31
CA ILE A 418 15.74 -7.71 6.98
C ILE A 418 14.79 -8.47 6.03
N MET A 419 14.73 -8.04 4.78
CA MET A 419 14.05 -8.76 3.70
C MET A 419 15.05 -9.06 2.57
N PRO A 420 15.70 -10.24 2.54
CA PRO A 420 16.41 -10.73 1.37
C PRO A 420 15.45 -11.35 0.35
N ILE A 421 15.80 -11.22 -0.92
CA ILE A 421 15.08 -11.82 -2.05
C ILE A 421 16.04 -12.46 -3.04
N PHE A 422 15.52 -13.41 -3.79
CA PHE A 422 16.08 -13.95 -5.01
C PHE A 422 14.99 -14.15 -6.06
N LEU A 423 15.32 -13.86 -7.33
CA LEU A 423 14.44 -14.06 -8.46
C LEU A 423 15.28 -14.52 -9.65
N TYR A 424 14.74 -15.49 -10.40
CA TYR A 424 15.25 -15.86 -11.72
C TYR A 424 14.07 -16.05 -12.68
N GLN A 425 14.09 -15.27 -13.76
CA GLN A 425 13.07 -15.30 -14.81
C GLN A 425 13.70 -15.53 -16.18
N ARG A 426 13.03 -16.33 -16.99
CA ARG A 426 13.30 -16.45 -18.43
C ARG A 426 12.00 -16.30 -19.19
N THR A 427 12.04 -15.45 -20.22
CA THR A 427 10.88 -15.21 -21.09
C THR A 427 11.30 -15.33 -22.56
N LYS A 428 10.39 -15.77 -23.40
CA LYS A 428 10.50 -15.65 -24.85
C LYS A 428 9.14 -15.36 -25.47
N ASP A 429 9.13 -14.54 -26.51
CA ASP A 429 7.94 -14.17 -27.27
C ASP A 429 7.49 -15.23 -28.30
N GLY A 430 8.35 -16.27 -28.51
CA GLY A 430 8.12 -17.38 -29.44
C GLY A 430 8.74 -17.18 -30.82
N ASN A 431 9.31 -16.03 -31.14
CA ASN A 431 10.03 -15.83 -32.38
C ASN A 431 11.21 -16.83 -32.49
N PRO A 432 11.29 -17.63 -33.57
CA PRO A 432 12.36 -18.64 -33.72
C PRO A 432 13.77 -18.05 -33.82
N GLN A 433 13.90 -16.77 -34.18
CA GLN A 433 15.17 -16.08 -34.33
C GLN A 433 15.69 -15.51 -33.02
N ASP A 434 14.81 -15.35 -32.01
CA ASP A 434 15.15 -14.74 -30.74
C ASP A 434 15.48 -15.81 -29.70
N GLY A 435 16.50 -15.54 -28.88
CA GLY A 435 16.84 -16.31 -27.70
C GLY A 435 15.86 -16.08 -26.56
N TRP A 436 16.24 -16.57 -25.40
CA TRP A 436 15.53 -16.26 -24.14
C TRP A 436 16.02 -14.92 -23.59
N ASN A 437 15.10 -14.04 -23.25
CA ASN A 437 15.40 -12.97 -22.32
C ASN A 437 15.56 -13.58 -20.92
N GLN A 438 16.57 -13.14 -20.19
CA GLN A 438 16.86 -13.63 -18.84
C GLN A 438 16.96 -12.47 -17.87
N TRP A 439 16.45 -12.67 -16.67
CA TRP A 439 16.59 -11.75 -15.56
C TRP A 439 16.87 -12.54 -14.28
N ALA A 440 18.00 -12.25 -13.66
CA ALA A 440 18.36 -12.75 -12.34
C ALA A 440 18.49 -11.56 -11.40
N SER A 441 17.83 -11.62 -10.27
CA SER A 441 17.85 -10.56 -9.25
C SER A 441 18.11 -11.15 -7.87
N PHE A 442 18.96 -10.51 -7.09
CA PHE A 442 19.12 -10.80 -5.67
C PHE A 442 19.47 -9.53 -4.91
N GLY A 443 18.94 -9.41 -3.71
CA GLY A 443 19.19 -8.26 -2.88
C GLY A 443 18.56 -8.37 -1.52
N ALA A 444 18.74 -7.33 -0.73
CA ALA A 444 18.18 -7.28 0.62
C ALA A 444 17.97 -5.84 1.09
N ARG A 445 16.98 -5.68 1.98
CA ARG A 445 16.73 -4.43 2.71
C ARG A 445 16.82 -4.70 4.22
N PRO A 446 18.00 -4.60 4.86
CA PRO A 446 18.10 -4.51 6.30
C PRO A 446 17.59 -3.16 6.82
N VAL A 447 16.94 -3.20 8.00
CA VAL A 447 16.46 -2.04 8.73
C VAL A 447 16.92 -2.15 10.18
N VAL A 448 17.59 -1.12 10.69
CA VAL A 448 18.01 -1.01 12.08
C VAL A 448 17.14 0.02 12.79
N PHE A 449 16.48 -0.37 13.86
CA PHE A 449 15.57 0.46 14.64
C PHE A 449 16.29 0.99 15.89
N PHE A 450 16.67 2.25 15.90
CA PHE A 450 17.34 2.89 17.05
C PHE A 450 16.34 3.21 18.17
N THR A 451 15.15 3.69 17.79
CA THR A 451 14.05 3.98 18.73
C THR A 451 12.74 3.39 18.18
N LYS A 452 11.64 3.61 18.86
CA LYS A 452 10.30 3.26 18.32
C LYS A 452 10.00 3.93 16.97
N HIS A 453 10.56 5.13 16.76
CA HIS A 453 10.20 5.96 15.62
C HIS A 453 11.37 6.28 14.66
N ILE A 454 12.61 6.05 15.08
CA ILE A 454 13.80 6.36 14.27
C ILE A 454 14.48 5.07 13.88
N SER A 455 14.71 4.91 12.58
CA SER A 455 15.39 3.75 12.00
C SER A 455 16.26 4.14 10.82
N LEU A 456 17.12 3.23 10.41
CA LEU A 456 17.96 3.35 9.22
C LEU A 456 17.69 2.13 8.33
N ALA A 457 17.19 2.35 7.13
CA ALA A 457 17.11 1.34 6.10
C ALA A 457 18.31 1.44 5.16
N PHE A 458 18.86 0.31 4.82
CA PHE A 458 19.80 0.13 3.72
C PHE A 458 19.20 -0.84 2.73
N GLU A 459 19.39 -0.62 1.44
CA GLU A 459 18.99 -1.55 0.40
C GLU A 459 20.11 -1.78 -0.58
N ALA A 460 20.44 -3.04 -0.83
CA ALA A 460 21.35 -3.44 -1.87
C ALA A 460 20.63 -4.37 -2.85
N GLY A 461 20.65 -4.04 -4.13
CA GLY A 461 20.03 -4.79 -5.19
C GLY A 461 20.98 -5.04 -6.35
N PHE A 462 20.93 -6.23 -6.92
CA PHE A 462 21.77 -6.70 -8.01
C PHE A 462 20.89 -7.36 -9.05
N ASP A 463 20.81 -6.78 -10.23
CA ASP A 463 20.06 -7.29 -11.36
C ASP A 463 21.02 -7.63 -12.50
N HIS A 464 20.93 -8.84 -13.01
CA HIS A 464 21.55 -9.26 -14.26
C HIS A 464 20.47 -9.51 -15.29
N THR A 465 20.59 -8.88 -16.45
CA THR A 465 19.68 -9.15 -17.57
C THR A 465 20.45 -9.42 -18.85
N GLU A 466 19.90 -10.31 -19.65
CA GLU A 466 20.39 -10.67 -20.98
C GLU A 466 19.22 -10.66 -21.97
N SER A 467 19.38 -9.94 -23.06
CA SER A 467 18.38 -9.90 -24.15
C SER A 467 18.53 -11.07 -25.10
N GLY A 468 17.46 -11.79 -25.37
CA GLY A 468 17.40 -12.83 -26.39
C GLY A 468 17.71 -12.35 -27.82
N THR A 469 17.69 -11.04 -28.04
CA THR A 469 18.06 -10.39 -29.30
C THR A 469 19.44 -9.72 -29.26
N ASN A 470 20.24 -9.99 -28.23
CA ASN A 470 21.59 -9.45 -28.01
C ASN A 470 21.64 -7.90 -27.94
N GLN A 471 20.58 -7.26 -27.52
CA GLN A 471 20.53 -5.80 -27.40
C GLN A 471 21.27 -5.30 -26.15
N TYR A 472 21.25 -6.09 -25.08
CA TYR A 472 21.93 -5.81 -23.81
C TYR A 472 22.30 -7.11 -23.11
N ASP A 473 23.38 -7.03 -22.34
CA ASP A 473 23.85 -8.04 -21.40
C ASP A 473 24.68 -7.34 -20.31
N GLY A 474 24.33 -7.56 -19.05
CA GLY A 474 25.09 -6.93 -17.97
C GLY A 474 24.44 -6.97 -16.60
N TRP A 475 25.05 -6.20 -15.72
CA TRP A 475 24.67 -6.05 -14.32
C TRP A 475 24.29 -4.62 -14.00
N LEU A 476 23.22 -4.44 -13.25
CA LEU A 476 22.92 -3.24 -12.48
C LEU A 476 23.11 -3.54 -10.99
N ARG A 477 23.81 -2.66 -10.28
CA ARG A 477 24.02 -2.72 -8.82
C ARG A 477 23.54 -1.42 -8.22
N LYS A 478 22.57 -1.51 -7.32
CA LYS A 478 21.93 -0.36 -6.66
C LYS A 478 22.13 -0.44 -5.17
N PHE A 479 22.49 0.69 -4.56
CA PHE A 479 22.66 0.83 -3.12
C PHE A 479 21.91 2.08 -2.65
N THR A 480 21.09 1.93 -1.62
CA THR A 480 20.35 3.05 -1.04
C THR A 480 20.52 3.08 0.47
N LEU A 481 20.80 4.25 1.01
CA LEU A 481 20.78 4.52 2.44
C LEU A 481 19.60 5.47 2.72
N ALA A 482 18.77 5.12 3.69
CA ALA A 482 17.58 5.89 4.03
C ALA A 482 17.36 5.96 5.54
N PRO A 483 17.81 7.03 6.22
CA PRO A 483 17.28 7.40 7.53
C PRO A 483 15.77 7.62 7.43
N GLN A 484 15.03 7.12 8.41
CA GLN A 484 13.58 7.17 8.37
C GLN A 484 12.95 7.41 9.75
N ILE A 485 11.77 8.06 9.72
CA ILE A 485 10.86 8.22 10.84
C ILE A 485 9.63 7.39 10.53
N GLY A 486 9.26 6.46 11.41
CA GLY A 486 8.16 5.54 11.20
C GLY A 486 7.26 5.36 12.42
N ALA A 487 6.14 4.69 12.22
CA ALA A 487 5.14 4.46 13.27
C ALA A 487 5.59 3.45 14.33
N GLY A 488 6.49 2.52 14.01
CA GLY A 488 6.89 1.44 14.90
C GLY A 488 8.17 0.72 14.51
N ARG A 489 8.49 -0.37 15.23
CA ARG A 489 9.71 -1.17 15.06
C ARG A 489 9.51 -2.43 14.22
N LYS A 490 8.46 -2.53 13.42
CA LYS A 490 8.30 -3.66 12.50
C LYS A 490 8.77 -3.27 11.11
N PHE A 491 9.32 -4.23 10.36
CA PHE A 491 9.82 -4.02 8.99
C PHE A 491 8.77 -3.30 8.13
N PHE A 492 7.52 -3.67 8.30
CA PHE A 492 6.39 -3.13 7.58
C PHE A 492 5.61 -2.03 8.31
N SER A 493 6.11 -1.50 9.43
CA SER A 493 5.43 -0.38 10.11
C SER A 493 5.30 0.84 9.20
N ARG A 494 4.10 1.37 9.07
CA ARG A 494 3.75 2.58 8.31
C ARG A 494 2.83 3.47 9.16
N PRO A 495 2.76 4.79 8.90
CA PRO A 495 3.48 5.54 7.87
C PRO A 495 4.98 5.61 8.13
N VAL A 496 5.73 5.91 7.06
CA VAL A 496 7.17 6.16 7.12
C VAL A 496 7.55 7.37 6.26
N LEU A 497 8.41 8.24 6.82
CA LEU A 497 9.09 9.33 6.13
C LEU A 497 10.55 8.97 5.97
N ARG A 498 11.13 9.19 4.80
CA ARG A 498 12.51 8.85 4.47
C ARG A 498 13.22 10.02 3.83
N VAL A 499 14.46 10.24 4.21
CA VAL A 499 15.45 10.91 3.38
C VAL A 499 16.29 9.80 2.77
N PHE A 500 16.65 9.89 1.50
CA PHE A 500 17.43 8.84 0.86
C PHE A 500 18.57 9.37 0.01
N VAL A 501 19.59 8.54 -0.12
CA VAL A 501 20.65 8.67 -1.12
C VAL A 501 20.80 7.31 -1.79
N THR A 502 20.68 7.30 -3.11
CA THR A 502 20.77 6.10 -3.95
C THR A 502 21.93 6.24 -4.93
N TYR A 503 22.84 5.30 -4.88
CA TYR A 503 23.92 5.14 -5.87
C TYR A 503 23.68 3.87 -6.67
N ALA A 504 23.85 3.95 -7.99
CA ALA A 504 23.80 2.81 -8.86
C ALA A 504 25.01 2.79 -9.81
N ASN A 505 25.48 1.58 -10.17
CA ASN A 505 26.43 1.38 -11.25
C ASN A 505 26.01 0.18 -12.09
N TRP A 506 26.39 0.22 -13.35
CA TRP A 506 26.02 -0.81 -14.31
C TRP A 506 27.12 -1.12 -15.32
N SER A 507 27.01 -2.28 -15.96
CA SER A 507 27.91 -2.76 -17.00
C SER A 507 27.85 -1.86 -18.25
N ASP A 508 28.91 -1.83 -19.03
CA ASP A 508 28.93 -1.08 -20.31
C ASP A 508 27.83 -1.53 -21.27
N GLY A 509 27.42 -2.79 -21.26
CA GLY A 509 26.29 -3.30 -22.02
C GLY A 509 24.93 -2.66 -21.69
N PHE A 510 24.84 -1.94 -20.57
CA PHE A 510 23.65 -1.18 -20.18
C PHE A 510 23.77 0.31 -20.41
N ARG A 511 24.85 0.78 -21.01
CA ARG A 511 25.03 2.19 -21.36
C ARG A 511 23.91 2.65 -22.31
N GLY A 512 23.26 3.76 -21.98
CA GLY A 512 22.12 4.28 -22.73
C GLY A 512 20.76 3.70 -22.37
N PHE A 513 20.71 2.65 -21.54
CA PHE A 513 19.46 2.05 -21.08
C PHE A 513 19.08 2.47 -19.66
N VAL A 514 20.05 2.61 -18.75
CA VAL A 514 19.81 2.87 -17.33
C VAL A 514 19.83 4.36 -17.01
N GLY A 515 18.84 4.82 -16.22
CA GLY A 515 18.79 6.17 -15.66
C GLY A 515 18.42 7.29 -16.65
N GLY A 516 17.99 6.92 -17.85
CA GLY A 516 17.47 7.87 -18.85
C GLY A 516 18.47 8.93 -19.31
N THR A 517 17.96 10.04 -19.82
CA THR A 517 18.74 11.14 -20.41
C THR A 517 19.91 11.66 -19.57
N PRO A 518 19.82 11.84 -18.23
CA PRO A 518 20.95 12.34 -17.44
C PRO A 518 22.17 11.42 -17.44
N TYR A 519 21.98 10.13 -17.75
CA TYR A 519 23.02 9.11 -17.63
C TYR A 519 23.30 8.33 -18.92
N LEU A 520 22.82 8.80 -20.09
CA LEU A 520 22.96 8.11 -21.39
C LEU A 520 24.39 7.61 -21.69
N ASN A 521 25.39 8.41 -21.36
CA ASN A 521 26.79 8.10 -21.63
C ASN A 521 27.58 7.63 -20.39
N ARG A 522 26.89 7.32 -19.30
CA ARG A 522 27.50 6.91 -18.02
C ARG A 522 27.20 5.47 -17.70
N THR A 523 27.96 4.94 -16.77
CA THR A 523 27.76 3.60 -16.18
C THR A 523 27.55 3.67 -14.66
N ASN A 524 27.26 4.86 -14.17
CA ASN A 524 26.88 5.09 -12.77
C ASN A 524 26.01 6.32 -12.64
N GLY A 525 25.25 6.38 -11.54
CA GLY A 525 24.40 7.49 -11.22
C GLY A 525 24.16 7.62 -9.72
N LEU A 526 23.75 8.81 -9.31
CA LEU A 526 23.40 9.13 -7.94
C LEU A 526 22.10 9.92 -7.94
N THR A 527 21.18 9.53 -7.05
CA THR A 527 19.96 10.28 -6.76
C THR A 527 19.82 10.46 -5.25
N TYR A 528 19.11 11.50 -4.83
CA TYR A 528 18.82 11.76 -3.43
C TYR A 528 17.51 12.55 -3.30
N GLY A 529 16.84 12.41 -2.17
CA GLY A 529 15.57 13.08 -1.98
C GLY A 529 14.85 12.68 -0.71
N VAL A 530 13.53 12.90 -0.74
CA VAL A 530 12.61 12.56 0.34
C VAL A 530 11.48 11.68 -0.20
N GLN A 531 11.00 10.77 0.63
CA GLN A 531 9.92 9.85 0.26
C GLN A 531 9.05 9.56 1.48
N THR A 532 7.76 9.41 1.25
CA THR A 532 6.81 8.88 2.23
C THR A 532 6.06 7.68 1.67
N GLU A 533 5.65 6.79 2.56
CA GLU A 533 4.84 5.63 2.23
C GLU A 533 3.92 5.31 3.40
N THR A 534 2.66 5.04 3.11
CA THR A 534 1.67 4.68 4.13
C THR A 534 0.56 3.80 3.58
N TRP A 535 -0.09 3.12 4.50
CA TRP A 535 -1.37 2.41 4.31
C TRP A 535 -2.18 2.47 5.61
N TRP A 536 -3.49 2.31 5.51
CA TRP A 536 -4.42 2.37 6.64
C TRP A 536 -5.65 1.51 6.41
#